data_419e9f109210a121b5986c0aff0f41ba
#
_entry.id   419e9f109210a121b5986c0aff0f41ba
#
_cell.length_a   1.000
_cell.length_b   1.000
_cell.length_c   1.000
_cell.angle_alpha   90.00
_cell.angle_beta   90.00
_cell.angle_gamma   90.00
#
_symmetry.space_group_name_H-M   'P 1'
#
loop_
_entity.id
_entity.type
_entity.pdbx_description
1 polymer ?
#
loop_
_entity_poly.entity_id
_entity_poly.type
_entity_poly.pdbx_seq_one_letter_code
_entity_poly.pdbx_strand_id
1 'polypeptide(L)'
;MSRPVGSKNKPKITRGGGVFLTKLEKQIEGSAITRKSQQGWVNWGQRNNYPNLLLDLYNQSPTHRSAVNFAVQSILGNGVDYEAMKLNGDEVVPNYAQTWDEVIKSLATDYILYGSYAIQVIMNKDGQTYSFWHVPMDKVRWSEYDEDGQIMSYYICNDWTMVGQYPPVEIEALDMKSERGLEKGKPYLYVYRTYSPTMTYYTQPHYAAAIKAIQAEIEYVNYDLKNIVNGFAPAGVLTLPEVETDEERQAIIQNVTRMFQGSENANSVMITFRSNIEDKGVEYTPFSSNKGSFNYYADANQRVVNRILCAHNIPSAALIGMPDLNNSGFSSEADKLEVSYQLYNKLTGNANRMAVIRTLNQMLKMNGVETEIVMKPLNFNDFQNDANVKERTESTEVDEKETDENNVEEQVTE
;
A
#
# COMPACT_ATOMS: atom_id res chain seq x y z
N MET A 1 7.47 61.28 -38.26
CA MET A 1 8.62 60.90 -37.45
C MET A 1 8.15 59.91 -36.39
N SER A 2 8.39 58.63 -36.59
CA SER A 2 7.99 57.55 -35.70
C SER A 2 9.09 57.29 -34.66
N ARG A 3 8.73 57.17 -33.39
CA ARG A 3 9.64 56.79 -32.30
C ARG A 3 10.04 55.33 -32.38
N PRO A 4 11.27 54.93 -32.07
CA PRO A 4 11.72 53.55 -32.10
C PRO A 4 11.17 52.81 -30.85
N VAL A 5 10.77 51.58 -31.11
CA VAL A 5 10.25 50.60 -30.12
C VAL A 5 11.36 50.25 -29.14
N GLY A 6 11.07 50.40 -27.85
CA GLY A 6 11.98 50.15 -26.74
C GLY A 6 12.47 48.71 -26.65
N SER A 7 13.74 48.56 -26.31
CA SER A 7 14.42 47.33 -26.09
C SER A 7 13.78 46.55 -24.90
N LYS A 8 13.45 45.28 -25.12
CA LYS A 8 13.02 44.36 -24.07
C LYS A 8 14.15 44.18 -23.04
N ASN A 9 13.90 44.60 -21.81
CA ASN A 9 14.75 44.29 -20.67
C ASN A 9 14.92 42.75 -20.54
N LYS A 10 16.14 42.28 -20.78
CA LYS A 10 16.53 40.92 -20.40
C LYS A 10 16.56 40.87 -18.86
N PRO A 11 16.01 39.83 -18.22
CA PRO A 11 16.10 39.69 -16.78
C PRO A 11 17.58 39.59 -16.36
N LYS A 12 18.01 40.46 -15.45
CA LYS A 12 19.31 40.36 -14.78
C LYS A 12 19.32 39.08 -13.96
N ILE A 13 20.16 38.11 -14.35
CA ILE A 13 20.49 36.97 -13.52
C ILE A 13 21.35 37.50 -12.37
N THR A 14 20.74 37.68 -11.20
CA THR A 14 21.46 37.90 -9.95
C THR A 14 22.17 36.59 -9.59
N ARG A 15 23.49 36.61 -9.65
CA ARG A 15 24.39 35.57 -9.10
C ARG A 15 24.28 35.61 -7.57
N GLY A 16 23.33 34.90 -7.02
CA GLY A 16 23.22 34.58 -5.61
C GLY A 16 23.02 33.07 -5.53
N GLY A 17 23.92 32.38 -4.80
CA GLY A 17 23.76 30.98 -4.46
C GLY A 17 22.48 30.80 -3.65
N GLY A 18 21.36 30.68 -4.33
CA GLY A 18 20.08 30.34 -3.71
C GLY A 18 20.03 28.84 -3.55
N VAL A 19 19.96 28.39 -2.31
CA VAL A 19 19.44 27.06 -1.99
C VAL A 19 18.03 27.04 -2.51
N PHE A 20 17.79 26.39 -3.65
CA PHE A 20 16.45 26.09 -4.11
C PHE A 20 15.86 25.02 -3.18
N LEU A 21 15.19 25.48 -2.13
CA LEU A 21 14.16 24.69 -1.48
C LEU A 21 13.07 24.49 -2.53
N THR A 22 13.13 23.40 -3.26
CA THR A 22 11.99 22.91 -4.02
C THR A 22 10.88 22.68 -3.00
N LYS A 23 9.92 23.59 -2.93
CA LYS A 23 8.67 23.39 -2.23
C LYS A 23 8.06 22.10 -2.79
N LEU A 24 8.09 21.04 -2.03
CA LEU A 24 7.32 19.82 -2.26
C LEU A 24 5.83 20.15 -2.02
N GLU A 25 5.26 21.01 -2.82
CA GLU A 25 3.82 21.12 -3.00
C GLU A 25 3.40 20.16 -4.11
N LYS A 26 3.61 18.88 -3.93
CA LYS A 26 2.67 17.90 -4.47
C LYS A 26 1.41 18.08 -3.62
N GLN A 27 0.50 18.93 -4.09
CA GLN A 27 -0.84 18.99 -3.55
C GLN A 27 -1.38 17.58 -3.59
N ILE A 28 -1.62 17.00 -2.41
CA ILE A 28 -2.39 15.77 -2.28
C ILE A 28 -3.76 16.17 -2.79
N GLU A 29 -4.09 15.77 -4.01
CA GLU A 29 -5.41 15.99 -4.57
C GLU A 29 -6.38 15.24 -3.68
N GLY A 30 -7.06 15.98 -2.80
CA GLY A 30 -8.07 15.42 -1.92
C GLY A 30 -9.13 14.71 -2.76
N SER A 31 -9.49 13.50 -2.38
CA SER A 31 -10.55 12.72 -3.01
C SER A 31 -11.92 13.40 -3.01
N ALA A 32 -12.07 14.49 -2.26
CA ALA A 32 -13.33 15.23 -2.08
C ALA A 32 -13.80 16.00 -3.32
N ILE A 33 -12.92 16.23 -4.31
CA ILE A 33 -13.29 16.99 -5.51
C ILE A 33 -13.68 16.02 -6.61
N THR A 34 -14.97 15.72 -6.71
CA THR A 34 -15.56 15.05 -7.86
C THR A 34 -15.93 16.09 -8.91
N ARG A 35 -15.44 15.91 -10.14
CA ARG A 35 -15.84 16.72 -11.28
C ARG A 35 -16.66 15.87 -12.23
N LYS A 36 -17.79 16.41 -12.68
CA LYS A 36 -18.57 15.80 -13.75
C LYS A 36 -17.73 15.75 -15.03
N SER A 37 -17.71 14.59 -15.66
CA SER A 37 -17.17 14.44 -17.00
C SER A 37 -18.25 14.86 -18.01
N GLN A 38 -17.85 15.45 -19.13
CA GLN A 38 -18.78 15.66 -20.25
C GLN A 38 -19.17 14.35 -20.97
N GLN A 39 -18.62 13.21 -20.52
CA GLN A 39 -18.69 11.91 -21.18
C GLN A 39 -19.54 10.87 -20.41
N GLY A 40 -20.30 11.28 -19.40
CA GLY A 40 -21.30 10.46 -18.71
C GLY A 40 -20.89 9.84 -17.39
N TRP A 41 -19.59 9.79 -17.05
CA TRP A 41 -19.12 9.30 -15.74
C TRP A 41 -18.65 10.43 -14.81
N VAL A 42 -18.58 10.13 -13.54
CA VAL A 42 -18.04 11.01 -12.50
C VAL A 42 -16.57 10.68 -12.26
N ASN A 43 -15.69 11.66 -12.34
CA ASN A 43 -14.26 11.47 -12.08
C ASN A 43 -13.99 11.17 -10.61
N TRP A 44 -13.12 10.21 -10.33
CA TRP A 44 -12.65 9.91 -8.98
C TRP A 44 -11.37 10.68 -8.68
N GLY A 45 -11.51 11.77 -7.93
CA GLY A 45 -10.47 12.78 -7.72
C GLY A 45 -10.44 13.84 -8.83
N GLN A 46 -9.54 14.80 -8.69
CA GLN A 46 -9.50 15.97 -9.55
C GLN A 46 -9.18 15.66 -11.02
N ARG A 47 -8.31 14.68 -11.25
CA ARG A 47 -7.85 14.22 -12.57
C ARG A 47 -8.26 12.79 -12.88
N ASN A 48 -9.27 12.29 -12.20
CA ASN A 48 -9.73 10.90 -12.33
C ASN A 48 -8.65 9.83 -11.97
N ASN A 49 -7.66 10.20 -11.16
CA ASN A 49 -6.48 9.38 -10.84
C ASN A 49 -6.34 9.04 -9.36
N TYR A 50 -7.34 9.32 -8.53
CA TYR A 50 -7.26 9.03 -7.10
C TYR A 50 -7.04 7.54 -6.78
N PRO A 51 -7.70 6.57 -7.47
CA PRO A 51 -7.41 5.14 -7.26
C PRO A 51 -5.95 4.78 -7.58
N ASN A 52 -5.37 5.38 -8.62
CA ASN A 52 -3.97 5.16 -8.99
C ASN A 52 -3.04 5.65 -7.87
N LEU A 53 -3.35 6.82 -7.27
CA LEU A 53 -2.60 7.32 -6.12
C LEU A 53 -2.63 6.32 -4.95
N LEU A 54 -3.81 5.77 -4.61
CA LEU A 54 -3.93 4.78 -3.53
C LEU A 54 -3.15 3.50 -3.83
N LEU A 55 -3.18 3.04 -5.09
CA LEU A 55 -2.42 1.87 -5.54
C LEU A 55 -0.91 2.14 -5.50
N ASP A 56 -0.47 3.33 -5.89
CA ASP A 56 0.95 3.73 -5.81
C ASP A 56 1.44 3.74 -4.35
N LEU A 57 0.63 4.27 -3.43
CA LEU A 57 0.93 4.25 -1.99
C LEU A 57 1.05 2.82 -1.46
N TYR A 58 0.13 1.94 -1.83
CA TYR A 58 0.14 0.52 -1.47
C TYR A 58 1.39 -0.20 -2.00
N ASN A 59 1.82 0.11 -3.23
CA ASN A 59 2.96 -0.55 -3.84
C ASN A 59 4.32 -0.04 -3.33
N GLN A 60 4.39 1.20 -2.85
CA GLN A 60 5.65 1.84 -2.50
C GLN A 60 5.92 1.90 -0.98
N SER A 61 4.89 1.84 -0.12
CA SER A 61 5.05 1.89 1.33
C SER A 61 5.00 0.48 1.93
N PRO A 62 6.10 -0.04 2.50
CA PRO A 62 6.15 -1.36 3.11
C PRO A 62 5.17 -1.51 4.29
N THR A 63 5.14 -0.53 5.19
CA THR A 63 4.25 -0.56 6.36
C THR A 63 2.79 -0.52 5.96
N HIS A 64 2.42 0.37 5.03
CA HIS A 64 1.05 0.46 4.54
C HIS A 64 0.60 -0.82 3.84
N ARG A 65 1.45 -1.38 2.97
CA ARG A 65 1.16 -2.66 2.29
C ARG A 65 0.94 -3.79 3.28
N SER A 66 1.82 -3.92 4.27
CA SER A 66 1.69 -4.95 5.31
C SER A 66 0.42 -4.77 6.14
N ALA A 67 0.05 -3.53 6.47
CA ALA A 67 -1.18 -3.21 7.18
C ALA A 67 -2.44 -3.56 6.38
N VAL A 68 -2.46 -3.26 5.07
CA VAL A 68 -3.57 -3.66 4.17
C VAL A 68 -3.66 -5.18 4.07
N ASN A 69 -2.53 -5.87 3.85
CA ASN A 69 -2.50 -7.33 3.75
C ASN A 69 -2.97 -8.01 5.04
N PHE A 70 -2.57 -7.49 6.20
CA PHE A 70 -3.07 -7.97 7.50
C PHE A 70 -4.59 -7.79 7.62
N ALA A 71 -5.11 -6.63 7.25
CA ALA A 71 -6.55 -6.37 7.30
C ALA A 71 -7.33 -7.31 6.36
N VAL A 72 -6.82 -7.56 5.15
CA VAL A 72 -7.39 -8.54 4.20
C VAL A 72 -7.35 -9.95 4.78
N GLN A 73 -6.21 -10.37 5.35
CA GLN A 73 -6.08 -11.68 5.98
C GLN A 73 -7.01 -11.85 7.19
N SER A 74 -7.25 -10.76 7.96
CA SER A 74 -8.21 -10.80 9.06
C SER A 74 -9.66 -11.00 8.61
N ILE A 75 -10.00 -10.53 7.39
CA ILE A 75 -11.31 -10.80 6.77
C ILE A 75 -11.40 -12.27 6.34
N LEU A 76 -10.37 -12.75 5.67
CA LEU A 76 -10.31 -14.11 5.10
C LEU A 76 -10.21 -15.20 6.18
N GLY A 77 -9.50 -14.93 7.30
CA GLY A 77 -9.23 -15.95 8.31
C GLY A 77 -8.43 -17.11 7.72
N ASN A 78 -8.83 -18.33 8.07
CA ASN A 78 -8.31 -19.60 7.50
C ASN A 78 -9.13 -20.09 6.30
N GLY A 79 -9.82 -19.16 5.60
CA GLY A 79 -10.62 -19.47 4.42
C GLY A 79 -12.07 -19.84 4.73
N VAL A 80 -12.79 -20.20 3.67
CA VAL A 80 -14.19 -20.56 3.71
C VAL A 80 -14.38 -22.00 4.21
N ASP A 81 -15.39 -22.23 5.00
CA ASP A 81 -15.81 -23.58 5.38
C ASP A 81 -16.74 -24.16 4.31
N TYR A 82 -16.13 -24.80 3.30
CA TYR A 82 -16.88 -25.38 2.17
C TYR A 82 -17.79 -26.53 2.58
N GLU A 83 -17.50 -27.25 3.67
CA GLU A 83 -18.37 -28.31 4.17
C GLU A 83 -19.70 -27.74 4.68
N ALA A 84 -19.67 -26.55 5.28
CA ALA A 84 -20.86 -25.84 5.72
C ALA A 84 -21.69 -25.25 4.56
N MET A 85 -21.10 -25.14 3.35
CA MET A 85 -21.70 -24.49 2.18
C MET A 85 -22.18 -25.46 1.08
N LYS A 86 -22.29 -26.75 1.36
CA LYS A 86 -22.80 -27.71 0.39
C LYS A 86 -24.29 -27.57 0.22
N LEU A 87 -24.76 -27.51 -1.04
CA LEU A 87 -26.17 -27.56 -1.41
C LEU A 87 -26.45 -28.86 -2.14
N ASN A 88 -27.34 -29.69 -1.61
CA ASN A 88 -27.70 -31.01 -2.18
C ASN A 88 -26.47 -31.95 -2.39
N GLY A 89 -25.39 -31.76 -1.62
CA GLY A 89 -24.16 -32.52 -1.75
C GLY A 89 -23.11 -31.91 -2.68
N ASP A 90 -23.50 -30.90 -3.47
CA ASP A 90 -22.56 -30.18 -4.36
C ASP A 90 -22.02 -28.92 -3.69
N GLU A 91 -20.77 -28.61 -4.01
CA GLU A 91 -20.12 -27.39 -3.56
C GLU A 91 -20.67 -26.17 -4.31
N VAL A 92 -21.04 -25.12 -3.57
CA VAL A 92 -21.51 -23.87 -4.15
C VAL A 92 -20.31 -23.02 -4.54
N VAL A 93 -20.15 -22.73 -5.83
CA VAL A 93 -19.05 -21.93 -6.37
C VAL A 93 -19.52 -20.55 -6.85
N PRO A 94 -18.66 -19.50 -6.79
CA PRO A 94 -19.05 -18.17 -7.25
C PRO A 94 -19.16 -18.10 -8.78
N ASN A 95 -18.30 -18.80 -9.48
CA ASN A 95 -18.24 -18.89 -10.94
C ASN A 95 -17.42 -20.14 -11.36
N TYR A 96 -17.28 -20.37 -12.66
CA TYR A 96 -16.61 -21.57 -13.18
C TYR A 96 -15.07 -21.54 -13.06
N ALA A 97 -14.45 -20.41 -12.68
CA ALA A 97 -13.01 -20.23 -12.70
C ALA A 97 -12.39 -19.92 -11.33
N GLN A 98 -13.18 -19.52 -10.35
CA GLN A 98 -12.70 -19.02 -9.07
C GLN A 98 -13.38 -19.71 -7.89
N THR A 99 -12.65 -19.81 -6.80
CA THR A 99 -13.15 -20.21 -5.48
C THR A 99 -13.71 -19.00 -4.72
N TRP A 100 -14.50 -19.24 -3.67
CA TRP A 100 -14.96 -18.16 -2.78
C TRP A 100 -13.81 -17.46 -2.08
N ASP A 101 -12.76 -18.19 -1.70
CA ASP A 101 -11.57 -17.61 -1.06
C ASP A 101 -10.90 -16.56 -1.97
N GLU A 102 -10.76 -16.86 -3.27
CA GLU A 102 -10.17 -15.94 -4.25
C GLU A 102 -11.04 -14.70 -4.47
N VAL A 103 -12.36 -14.90 -4.58
CA VAL A 103 -13.30 -13.77 -4.74
C VAL A 103 -13.31 -12.91 -3.48
N ILE A 104 -13.43 -13.51 -2.28
CA ILE A 104 -13.45 -12.79 -1.01
C ILE A 104 -12.13 -12.02 -0.81
N LYS A 105 -10.98 -12.63 -1.12
CA LYS A 105 -9.68 -11.97 -1.04
C LYS A 105 -9.61 -10.74 -1.92
N SER A 106 -10.08 -10.84 -3.15
CA SER A 106 -10.09 -9.73 -4.11
C SER A 106 -11.00 -8.59 -3.66
N LEU A 107 -12.23 -8.92 -3.23
CA LEU A 107 -13.18 -7.94 -2.69
C LEU A 107 -12.69 -7.28 -1.40
N ALA A 108 -12.08 -8.07 -0.50
CA ALA A 108 -11.49 -7.56 0.73
C ALA A 108 -10.32 -6.60 0.46
N THR A 109 -9.49 -6.92 -0.54
CA THR A 109 -8.39 -6.05 -0.97
C THR A 109 -8.92 -4.70 -1.45
N ASP A 110 -9.90 -4.70 -2.35
CA ASP A 110 -10.51 -3.48 -2.86
C ASP A 110 -11.21 -2.70 -1.74
N TYR A 111 -11.92 -3.40 -0.85
CA TYR A 111 -12.60 -2.78 0.28
C TYR A 111 -11.65 -2.05 1.22
N ILE A 112 -10.54 -2.69 1.59
CA ILE A 112 -9.54 -2.08 2.48
C ILE A 112 -8.80 -0.94 1.77
N LEU A 113 -8.46 -1.12 0.48
CA LEU A 113 -7.65 -0.17 -0.26
C LEU A 113 -8.44 1.07 -0.71
N TYR A 114 -9.71 0.89 -1.13
CA TYR A 114 -10.54 1.95 -1.71
C TYR A 114 -11.75 2.33 -0.86
N GLY A 115 -12.11 1.53 0.15
CA GLY A 115 -13.35 1.68 0.92
C GLY A 115 -14.61 1.20 0.18
N SER A 116 -14.44 0.58 -0.97
CA SER A 116 -15.50 0.10 -1.86
C SER A 116 -15.01 -1.10 -2.66
N TYR A 117 -15.92 -1.89 -3.19
CA TYR A 117 -15.64 -3.00 -4.10
C TYR A 117 -16.78 -3.20 -5.10
N ALA A 118 -16.48 -3.87 -6.21
CA ALA A 118 -17.44 -4.13 -7.28
C ALA A 118 -17.55 -5.63 -7.61
N ILE A 119 -18.79 -6.09 -7.85
CA ILE A 119 -19.10 -7.46 -8.23
C ILE A 119 -19.95 -7.42 -9.49
N GLN A 120 -19.46 -8.06 -10.54
CA GLN A 120 -20.24 -8.29 -11.75
C GLN A 120 -21.09 -9.53 -11.56
N VAL A 121 -22.37 -9.41 -11.86
CA VAL A 121 -23.37 -10.48 -11.78
C VAL A 121 -23.90 -10.76 -13.16
N ILE A 122 -23.88 -12.02 -13.56
CA ILE A 122 -24.36 -12.47 -14.86
C ILE A 122 -25.32 -13.64 -14.65
N MET A 123 -26.54 -13.53 -15.18
CA MET A 123 -27.43 -14.68 -15.25
C MET A 123 -26.90 -15.69 -16.26
N ASN A 124 -26.70 -16.92 -15.83
CA ASN A 124 -26.18 -18.00 -16.66
C ASN A 124 -27.21 -18.40 -17.77
N LYS A 125 -26.73 -19.19 -18.72
CA LYS A 125 -27.59 -19.62 -19.87
C LYS A 125 -28.75 -20.48 -19.47
N ASP A 126 -28.71 -21.15 -18.32
CA ASP A 126 -29.80 -21.90 -17.72
C ASP A 126 -31.02 -21.01 -17.36
N GLY A 127 -30.73 -19.70 -17.08
CA GLY A 127 -31.74 -18.73 -16.68
C GLY A 127 -32.25 -18.94 -15.24
N GLN A 128 -31.50 -19.67 -14.41
CA GLN A 128 -31.84 -19.99 -13.03
C GLN A 128 -30.71 -19.62 -12.07
N THR A 129 -29.44 -19.71 -12.53
CA THR A 129 -28.26 -19.45 -11.70
C THR A 129 -27.53 -18.18 -12.15
N TYR A 130 -26.79 -17.62 -11.22
CA TYR A 130 -25.98 -16.41 -11.42
C TYR A 130 -24.53 -16.70 -11.12
N SER A 131 -23.64 -16.12 -11.93
CA SER A 131 -22.19 -16.12 -11.70
C SER A 131 -21.77 -14.77 -11.16
N PHE A 132 -20.84 -14.78 -10.18
CA PHE A 132 -20.33 -13.63 -9.47
C PHE A 132 -18.84 -13.47 -9.75
N TRP A 133 -18.43 -12.29 -10.22
CA TRP A 133 -17.06 -11.98 -10.61
C TRP A 133 -16.59 -10.71 -9.93
N HIS A 134 -15.41 -10.73 -9.37
CA HIS A 134 -14.77 -9.51 -8.91
C HIS A 134 -14.40 -8.60 -10.08
N VAL A 135 -14.68 -7.31 -9.95
CA VAL A 135 -14.23 -6.28 -10.89
C VAL A 135 -13.32 -5.31 -10.12
N PRO A 136 -12.04 -5.14 -10.53
CA PRO A 136 -11.11 -4.25 -9.84
C PRO A 136 -11.66 -2.83 -9.72
N MET A 137 -11.67 -2.28 -8.52
CA MET A 137 -12.34 -1.02 -8.21
C MET A 137 -11.66 0.20 -8.85
N ASP A 138 -10.35 0.14 -9.09
CA ASP A 138 -9.61 1.16 -9.82
C ASP A 138 -10.13 1.38 -11.24
N LYS A 139 -10.74 0.35 -11.84
CA LYS A 139 -11.31 0.36 -13.20
C LYS A 139 -12.74 0.87 -13.27
N VAL A 140 -13.43 1.01 -12.13
CA VAL A 140 -14.85 1.37 -12.08
C VAL A 140 -15.03 2.87 -11.87
N ARG A 141 -15.95 3.48 -12.62
CA ARG A 141 -16.45 4.84 -12.38
C ARG A 141 -17.97 4.82 -12.39
N TRP A 142 -18.58 5.77 -11.73
CA TRP A 142 -20.01 5.85 -11.54
C TRP A 142 -20.66 6.80 -12.55
N SER A 143 -21.87 6.50 -12.98
CA SER A 143 -22.72 7.46 -13.64
C SER A 143 -23.08 8.61 -12.69
N GLU A 144 -23.66 9.66 -13.23
CA GLU A 144 -24.32 10.65 -12.38
C GLU A 144 -25.54 10.03 -11.72
N TYR A 145 -26.00 10.65 -10.62
CA TYR A 145 -27.29 10.34 -10.02
C TYR A 145 -28.39 10.75 -11.00
N ASP A 146 -29.43 9.91 -11.08
CA ASP A 146 -30.67 10.26 -11.74
C ASP A 146 -31.51 11.24 -10.91
N GLU A 147 -32.74 11.54 -11.37
CA GLU A 147 -33.68 12.45 -10.71
C GLU A 147 -34.12 11.94 -9.32
N ASP A 148 -34.08 10.62 -9.09
CA ASP A 148 -34.43 9.97 -7.83
C ASP A 148 -33.19 9.79 -6.90
N GLY A 149 -32.01 10.28 -7.30
CA GLY A 149 -30.77 10.18 -6.54
C GLY A 149 -30.16 8.79 -6.55
N GLN A 150 -30.38 8.00 -7.60
CA GLN A 150 -29.85 6.65 -7.76
C GLN A 150 -28.77 6.60 -8.85
N ILE A 151 -27.83 5.65 -8.72
CA ILE A 151 -26.86 5.34 -9.75
C ILE A 151 -27.42 4.25 -10.63
N MET A 152 -27.66 4.56 -11.89
CA MET A 152 -28.27 3.66 -12.85
C MET A 152 -27.26 2.80 -13.61
N SER A 153 -26.02 3.28 -13.73
CA SER A 153 -24.97 2.56 -14.44
C SER A 153 -23.59 2.87 -13.88
N TYR A 154 -22.64 2.02 -14.25
CA TYR A 154 -21.22 2.17 -13.97
C TYR A 154 -20.43 2.05 -15.27
N TYR A 155 -19.27 2.69 -15.30
CA TYR A 155 -18.35 2.64 -16.44
C TYR A 155 -17.10 1.87 -16.06
N ILE A 156 -16.71 0.89 -16.86
CA ILE A 156 -15.50 0.12 -16.68
C ILE A 156 -14.52 0.48 -17.80
N CYS A 157 -13.30 0.86 -17.42
CA CYS A 157 -12.22 1.16 -18.33
C CYS A 157 -10.94 0.46 -17.89
N ASN A 158 -10.22 -0.13 -18.84
CA ASN A 158 -8.96 -0.78 -18.53
C ASN A 158 -7.88 0.19 -18.05
N ASP A 159 -7.87 1.40 -18.62
CA ASP A 159 -6.94 2.46 -18.22
C ASP A 159 -7.61 3.83 -18.38
N TRP A 160 -7.92 4.45 -17.26
CA TRP A 160 -8.55 5.77 -17.20
C TRP A 160 -7.62 6.92 -17.61
N THR A 161 -6.32 6.67 -17.77
CA THR A 161 -5.36 7.64 -18.30
C THR A 161 -5.34 7.66 -19.82
N MET A 162 -5.83 6.58 -20.46
CA MET A 162 -5.84 6.37 -21.90
C MET A 162 -7.25 6.08 -22.44
N VAL A 163 -8.24 6.84 -21.99
CA VAL A 163 -9.66 6.66 -22.39
C VAL A 163 -9.89 6.66 -23.91
N GLY A 164 -9.07 7.41 -24.65
CA GLY A 164 -9.15 7.43 -26.14
C GLY A 164 -8.73 6.11 -26.79
N GLN A 165 -7.84 5.36 -26.13
CA GLN A 165 -7.37 4.05 -26.61
C GLN A 165 -8.24 2.91 -26.04
N TYR A 166 -8.68 3.04 -24.79
CA TYR A 166 -9.53 2.08 -24.09
C TYR A 166 -10.85 2.74 -23.72
N PRO A 167 -11.83 2.75 -24.63
CA PRO A 167 -13.12 3.39 -24.38
C PRO A 167 -13.82 2.68 -23.21
N PRO A 168 -14.39 3.45 -22.26
CA PRO A 168 -15.16 2.88 -21.15
C PRO A 168 -16.40 2.15 -21.66
N VAL A 169 -16.69 1.02 -21.02
CA VAL A 169 -17.91 0.23 -21.25
C VAL A 169 -18.90 0.55 -20.14
N GLU A 170 -20.11 0.94 -20.51
CA GLU A 170 -21.20 1.17 -19.58
C GLU A 170 -21.86 -0.17 -19.23
N ILE A 171 -22.06 -0.39 -17.92
CA ILE A 171 -22.74 -1.57 -17.37
C ILE A 171 -23.85 -1.09 -16.43
N GLU A 172 -25.05 -1.67 -16.58
CA GLU A 172 -26.21 -1.36 -15.77
C GLU A 172 -25.97 -1.73 -14.30
N ALA A 173 -26.43 -0.87 -13.38
CA ALA A 173 -26.35 -1.14 -11.95
C ALA A 173 -27.27 -2.29 -11.57
N LEU A 174 -26.76 -3.22 -10.76
CA LEU A 174 -27.60 -4.28 -10.18
C LEU A 174 -28.47 -3.72 -9.06
N ASP A 175 -29.78 -3.76 -9.25
CA ASP A 175 -30.73 -3.55 -8.16
C ASP A 175 -31.11 -4.89 -7.54
N MET A 176 -30.55 -5.22 -6.38
CA MET A 176 -30.82 -6.46 -5.65
C MET A 176 -32.24 -6.51 -5.06
N LYS A 177 -33.00 -5.41 -5.10
CA LYS A 177 -34.37 -5.32 -4.61
C LYS A 177 -35.41 -5.36 -5.74
N SER A 178 -34.94 -5.26 -6.98
CA SER A 178 -35.82 -5.27 -8.13
C SER A 178 -36.46 -6.65 -8.32
N GLU A 179 -37.76 -6.69 -8.44
CA GLU A 179 -38.51 -7.89 -8.82
C GLU A 179 -38.32 -8.23 -10.32
N ARG A 180 -37.70 -7.35 -11.09
CA ARG A 180 -37.37 -7.62 -12.50
C ARG A 180 -36.23 -8.63 -12.54
N GLY A 181 -36.48 -9.78 -13.15
CA GLY A 181 -35.45 -10.76 -13.44
C GLY A 181 -34.34 -10.15 -14.31
N LEU A 182 -33.09 -10.57 -14.10
CA LEU A 182 -31.98 -10.16 -14.93
C LEU A 182 -32.07 -10.80 -16.33
N GLU A 183 -31.57 -10.10 -17.35
CA GLU A 183 -31.50 -10.63 -18.70
C GLU A 183 -30.35 -11.66 -18.80
N LYS A 184 -30.63 -12.81 -19.47
CA LYS A 184 -29.66 -13.89 -19.65
C LYS A 184 -28.41 -13.40 -20.39
N GLY A 185 -27.24 -13.65 -19.79
CA GLY A 185 -25.96 -13.33 -20.36
C GLY A 185 -25.59 -11.85 -20.35
N LYS A 186 -26.48 -10.97 -19.88
CA LYS A 186 -26.18 -9.55 -19.71
C LYS A 186 -25.46 -9.32 -18.36
N PRO A 187 -24.32 -8.59 -18.36
CA PRO A 187 -23.65 -8.24 -17.14
C PRO A 187 -24.35 -7.10 -16.41
N TYR A 188 -24.44 -7.21 -15.10
CA TYR A 188 -24.86 -6.16 -14.19
C TYR A 188 -23.76 -5.93 -13.17
N LEU A 189 -23.61 -4.71 -12.66
CA LEU A 189 -22.59 -4.38 -11.69
C LEU A 189 -23.22 -3.96 -10.36
N TYR A 190 -22.84 -4.64 -9.30
CA TYR A 190 -23.09 -4.23 -7.93
C TYR A 190 -21.87 -3.55 -7.37
N VAL A 191 -22.02 -2.36 -6.78
CA VAL A 191 -20.93 -1.64 -6.11
C VAL A 191 -21.30 -1.39 -4.66
N TYR A 192 -20.52 -1.95 -3.76
CA TYR A 192 -20.56 -1.62 -2.34
C TYR A 192 -19.73 -0.39 -2.05
N ARG A 193 -20.23 0.49 -1.21
CA ARG A 193 -19.48 1.64 -0.69
C ARG A 193 -19.69 1.83 0.80
N THR A 194 -18.64 2.21 1.49
CA THR A 194 -18.73 2.69 2.88
C THR A 194 -19.19 4.15 2.89
N TYR A 195 -19.98 4.53 3.88
CA TYR A 195 -20.31 5.93 4.08
C TYR A 195 -19.04 6.74 4.43
N SER A 196 -18.82 7.82 3.71
CA SER A 196 -17.76 8.80 3.99
C SER A 196 -18.39 10.19 4.09
N PRO A 197 -18.19 10.91 5.20
CA PRO A 197 -18.70 12.28 5.34
C PRO A 197 -18.23 13.16 4.19
N THR A 198 -19.08 14.08 3.73
CA THR A 198 -18.83 15.04 2.65
C THR A 198 -18.59 14.45 1.25
N MET A 199 -18.58 13.13 1.11
CA MET A 199 -18.41 12.46 -0.17
C MET A 199 -19.78 12.13 -0.78
N THR A 200 -20.01 12.59 -2.02
CA THR A 200 -21.28 12.38 -2.72
C THR A 200 -21.29 11.06 -3.48
N TYR A 201 -20.30 10.82 -4.32
CA TYR A 201 -20.22 9.63 -5.18
C TYR A 201 -19.33 8.54 -4.62
N TYR A 202 -18.05 8.86 -4.48
CA TYR A 202 -17.05 7.92 -4.04
C TYR A 202 -16.89 7.90 -2.51
N THR A 203 -16.08 6.99 -2.02
CA THR A 203 -15.73 6.89 -0.61
C THR A 203 -14.24 7.16 -0.41
N GLN A 204 -13.87 7.42 0.82
CA GLN A 204 -12.47 7.45 1.24
C GLN A 204 -12.15 6.16 2.00
N PRO A 205 -10.97 5.56 1.80
CA PRO A 205 -10.54 4.45 2.63
C PRO A 205 -10.37 4.92 4.09
N HIS A 206 -10.53 4.00 5.04
CA HIS A 206 -10.46 4.32 6.47
C HIS A 206 -9.10 4.91 6.88
N TYR A 207 -8.01 4.55 6.19
CA TYR A 207 -6.67 5.09 6.42
C TYR A 207 -6.38 6.42 5.72
N ALA A 208 -7.36 7.07 5.08
CA ALA A 208 -7.15 8.30 4.29
C ALA A 208 -6.43 9.41 5.09
N ALA A 209 -6.63 9.48 6.40
CA ALA A 209 -5.94 10.43 7.28
C ALA A 209 -4.41 10.20 7.34
N ALA A 210 -3.94 8.99 7.04
CA ALA A 210 -2.52 8.64 7.06
C ALA A 210 -1.82 8.80 5.70
N ILE A 211 -2.50 9.22 4.64
CA ILE A 211 -1.89 9.36 3.30
C ILE A 211 -0.59 10.16 3.35
N LYS A 212 -0.55 11.25 4.13
CA LYS A 212 0.68 12.05 4.30
C LYS A 212 1.79 11.28 5.03
N ALA A 213 1.44 10.43 5.99
CA ALA A 213 2.42 9.61 6.69
C ALA A 213 2.98 8.52 5.76
N ILE A 214 2.11 7.89 4.96
CA ILE A 214 2.51 6.89 3.96
C ILE A 214 3.46 7.53 2.91
N GLN A 215 3.14 8.72 2.43
CA GLN A 215 4.04 9.47 1.54
C GLN A 215 5.36 9.83 2.19
N ALA A 216 5.36 10.19 3.48
CA ALA A 216 6.58 10.47 4.22
C ALA A 216 7.47 9.22 4.35
N GLU A 217 6.89 8.03 4.60
CA GLU A 217 7.65 6.77 4.59
C GLU A 217 8.33 6.53 3.24
N ILE A 218 7.60 6.70 2.14
CA ILE A 218 8.14 6.54 0.79
C ILE A 218 9.31 7.51 0.55
N GLU A 219 9.16 8.76 0.97
CA GLU A 219 10.24 9.76 0.82
C GLU A 219 11.45 9.46 1.74
N TYR A 220 11.25 8.86 2.92
CA TYR A 220 12.36 8.37 3.74
C TYR A 220 13.15 7.26 3.04
N VAL A 221 12.46 6.27 2.47
CA VAL A 221 13.11 5.19 1.70
C VAL A 221 13.86 5.77 0.49
N ASN A 222 13.26 6.71 -0.23
CA ASN A 222 13.89 7.41 -1.36
C ASN A 222 15.12 8.22 -0.92
N TYR A 223 15.06 8.86 0.24
CA TYR A 223 16.18 9.60 0.81
C TYR A 223 17.34 8.68 1.16
N ASP A 224 17.05 7.57 1.84
CA ASP A 224 18.09 6.58 2.21
C ASP A 224 18.72 5.97 0.96
N LEU A 225 17.93 5.60 -0.04
CA LEU A 225 18.43 5.09 -1.32
C LEU A 225 19.34 6.10 -2.01
N LYS A 226 18.94 7.38 -2.08
CA LYS A 226 19.77 8.45 -2.65
C LYS A 226 21.05 8.66 -1.88
N ASN A 227 21.01 8.57 -0.54
CA ASN A 227 22.21 8.67 0.29
C ASN A 227 23.15 7.49 0.05
N ILE A 228 22.64 6.27 -0.08
CA ILE A 228 23.43 5.08 -0.40
C ILE A 228 24.06 5.22 -1.78
N VAL A 229 23.27 5.58 -2.80
CA VAL A 229 23.74 5.72 -4.19
C VAL A 229 24.73 6.86 -4.35
N ASN A 230 24.54 7.99 -3.66
CA ASN A 230 25.36 9.18 -3.77
C ASN A 230 26.44 9.27 -2.67
N GLY A 231 26.57 8.25 -1.79
CA GLY A 231 27.59 8.21 -0.73
C GLY A 231 27.31 9.17 0.44
N PHE A 232 26.24 8.96 1.16
CA PHE A 232 25.93 9.53 2.50
C PHE A 232 26.18 11.04 2.76
N ALA A 233 26.06 11.88 1.82
CA ALA A 233 26.31 13.33 1.78
C ALA A 233 27.64 13.66 1.06
N PRO A 234 27.75 14.85 0.48
CA PRO A 234 29.03 15.29 -0.08
C PRO A 234 30.11 15.21 1.02
N ALA A 235 31.18 14.48 0.72
CA ALA A 235 32.27 14.28 1.67
C ALA A 235 32.91 15.59 2.12
N GLY A 236 32.75 16.64 1.34
CA GLY A 236 33.29 17.97 1.62
C GLY A 236 33.16 18.91 0.44
N VAL A 237 33.75 20.08 0.60
CA VAL A 237 33.90 21.09 -0.46
C VAL A 237 35.33 21.03 -0.99
N LEU A 238 35.49 20.82 -2.30
CA LEU A 238 36.75 20.97 -3.00
C LEU A 238 36.82 22.38 -3.57
N THR A 239 37.69 23.21 -3.01
CA THR A 239 37.90 24.56 -3.48
C THR A 239 39.10 24.56 -4.44
N LEU A 240 38.86 25.00 -5.66
CA LEU A 240 39.83 25.08 -6.73
C LEU A 240 40.16 26.54 -7.03
N PRO A 241 41.39 26.85 -7.49
CA PRO A 241 41.70 28.18 -8.01
C PRO A 241 40.83 28.48 -9.23
N GLU A 242 40.52 29.77 -9.41
CA GLU A 242 39.78 30.23 -10.57
C GLU A 242 40.61 30.04 -11.85
N VAL A 243 39.97 29.60 -12.90
CA VAL A 243 40.55 29.42 -14.22
C VAL A 243 40.02 30.50 -15.17
N GLU A 244 40.83 30.87 -16.16
CA GLU A 244 40.52 32.03 -17.03
C GLU A 244 39.38 31.79 -17.99
N THR A 245 39.12 30.53 -18.38
CA THR A 245 38.12 30.20 -19.38
C THR A 245 36.98 29.29 -18.83
N ASP A 246 35.77 29.47 -19.34
CA ASP A 246 34.63 28.63 -18.96
C ASP A 246 34.80 27.18 -19.47
N GLU A 247 35.55 26.98 -20.59
CA GLU A 247 35.87 25.67 -21.13
C GLU A 247 36.76 24.86 -20.19
N GLU A 248 37.81 25.49 -19.65
CA GLU A 248 38.71 24.86 -18.65
C GLU A 248 37.95 24.54 -17.36
N ARG A 249 37.09 25.45 -16.92
CA ARG A 249 36.22 25.20 -15.75
C ARG A 249 35.35 23.97 -15.95
N GLN A 250 34.72 23.84 -17.11
CA GLN A 250 33.88 22.68 -17.42
C GLN A 250 34.72 21.40 -17.55
N ALA A 251 35.91 21.44 -18.14
CA ALA A 251 36.80 20.29 -18.23
C ALA A 251 37.23 19.79 -16.85
N ILE A 252 37.55 20.70 -15.93
CA ILE A 252 37.91 20.36 -14.54
C ILE A 252 36.69 19.74 -13.82
N ILE A 253 35.53 20.37 -13.92
CA ILE A 253 34.28 19.82 -13.32
C ILE A 253 33.99 18.40 -13.85
N GLN A 254 34.10 18.16 -15.15
CA GLN A 254 33.91 16.85 -15.74
C GLN A 254 34.91 15.81 -15.27
N ASN A 255 36.21 16.19 -15.15
CA ASN A 255 37.25 15.29 -14.69
C ASN A 255 37.07 14.94 -13.21
N VAL A 256 36.79 15.92 -12.36
CA VAL A 256 36.50 15.69 -10.93
C VAL A 256 35.21 14.83 -10.78
N THR A 257 34.19 15.17 -11.51
CA THR A 257 32.92 14.38 -11.50
C THR A 257 33.21 12.95 -11.91
N ARG A 258 34.01 12.70 -12.95
CA ARG A 258 34.37 11.35 -13.42
C ARG A 258 35.20 10.59 -12.37
N MET A 259 36.09 11.26 -11.64
CA MET A 259 36.87 10.64 -10.57
C MET A 259 36.03 10.21 -9.37
N PHE A 260 34.93 10.93 -9.11
CA PHE A 260 34.06 10.68 -7.96
C PHE A 260 32.72 9.96 -8.33
N GLN A 261 32.42 9.76 -9.61
CA GLN A 261 31.25 9.00 -10.12
C GLN A 261 31.67 7.57 -10.52
N GLY A 262 31.87 6.70 -9.54
CA GLY A 262 31.99 5.27 -9.75
C GLY A 262 31.40 4.51 -8.57
N SER A 263 30.88 3.31 -8.77
CA SER A 263 30.31 2.47 -7.70
C SER A 263 31.27 2.17 -6.55
N GLU A 264 32.56 2.41 -6.74
CA GLU A 264 33.63 2.26 -5.72
C GLU A 264 34.04 3.60 -5.06
N ASN A 265 33.61 4.76 -5.61
CA ASN A 265 34.01 6.10 -5.13
C ASN A 265 32.77 6.98 -4.86
N ALA A 266 31.89 6.51 -4.02
CA ALA A 266 30.55 7.06 -3.82
C ALA A 266 30.47 8.34 -2.96
N ASN A 267 31.51 9.14 -2.89
CA ASN A 267 31.47 10.41 -2.15
C ASN A 267 31.37 11.60 -3.10
N SER A 268 30.17 12.18 -3.23
CA SER A 268 29.98 13.42 -3.98
C SER A 268 30.74 14.56 -3.29
N VAL A 269 31.53 15.31 -4.04
CA VAL A 269 32.27 16.48 -3.56
C VAL A 269 31.63 17.72 -4.19
N MET A 270 31.35 18.73 -3.38
CA MET A 270 30.93 20.04 -3.89
C MET A 270 32.16 20.78 -4.43
N ILE A 271 32.14 21.23 -5.68
CA ILE A 271 33.22 21.94 -6.32
C ILE A 271 32.93 23.44 -6.27
N THR A 272 33.86 24.23 -5.75
CA THR A 272 33.80 25.68 -5.79
C THR A 272 35.08 26.26 -6.39
N PHE A 273 34.96 27.40 -7.06
CA PHE A 273 36.12 28.16 -7.59
C PHE A 273 36.22 29.47 -6.84
N ARG A 274 37.46 29.86 -6.49
CA ARG A 274 37.73 31.08 -5.73
C ARG A 274 38.75 31.97 -6.47
N SER A 275 38.38 33.22 -6.68
CA SER A 275 39.17 34.18 -7.46
C SER A 275 40.32 34.87 -6.72
N ASN A 276 40.51 34.66 -5.41
CA ASN A 276 41.57 35.27 -4.61
C ASN A 276 42.28 34.21 -3.78
N ILE A 277 43.19 33.47 -4.43
CA ILE A 277 44.09 32.60 -3.71
C ILE A 277 45.49 32.99 -4.11
N GLU A 278 46.09 33.96 -3.37
CA GLU A 278 47.52 34.07 -3.31
C GLU A 278 48.03 32.78 -2.63
N ASP A 279 48.66 31.91 -3.41
CA ASP A 279 49.51 30.78 -3.00
C ASP A 279 48.86 29.58 -2.25
N LYS A 280 47.59 29.37 -2.28
CA LYS A 280 47.02 28.10 -1.76
C LYS A 280 46.45 27.25 -2.90
N GLY A 281 47.07 26.08 -3.07
CA GLY A 281 46.59 25.08 -4.01
C GLY A 281 45.17 24.59 -3.71
N VAL A 282 44.77 23.47 -4.28
CA VAL A 282 43.50 22.81 -4.05
C VAL A 282 43.25 22.61 -2.55
N GLU A 283 42.11 23.13 -2.04
CA GLU A 283 41.72 22.98 -0.63
C GLU A 283 40.50 22.06 -0.55
N TYR A 284 40.59 21.01 0.26
CA TYR A 284 39.51 20.13 0.57
C TYR A 284 39.02 20.36 2.02
N THR A 285 37.78 20.80 2.16
CA THR A 285 37.14 20.99 3.46
C THR A 285 36.09 19.90 3.67
N PRO A 286 36.34 18.87 4.52
CA PRO A 286 35.38 17.84 4.80
C PRO A 286 34.17 18.40 5.58
N PHE A 287 32.99 17.97 5.24
CA PHE A 287 31.84 18.21 6.09
C PHE A 287 31.88 17.28 7.30
N SER A 288 31.76 17.84 8.51
CA SER A 288 31.66 17.02 9.70
C SER A 288 30.34 16.21 9.62
N SER A 289 30.44 14.88 9.62
CA SER A 289 29.27 13.99 9.69
C SER A 289 28.54 14.24 11.01
N ASN A 290 27.37 14.84 10.92
CA ASN A 290 26.55 15.15 12.08
C ASN A 290 25.87 13.86 12.56
N LYS A 291 26.56 13.08 13.43
CA LYS A 291 26.05 11.80 13.98
C LYS A 291 24.67 11.95 14.66
N GLY A 292 24.28 13.16 15.05
CA GLY A 292 22.97 13.46 15.62
C GLY A 292 21.82 13.42 14.60
N SER A 293 22.08 13.59 13.31
CA SER A 293 21.03 13.57 12.29
C SER A 293 20.49 12.16 12.03
N PHE A 294 21.30 11.12 12.12
CA PHE A 294 20.89 9.73 11.92
C PHE A 294 19.84 9.29 12.94
N ASN A 295 20.04 9.58 14.23
CA ASN A 295 19.07 9.23 15.26
C ASN A 295 17.76 9.98 15.07
N TYR A 296 17.81 11.24 14.64
CA TYR A 296 16.62 12.04 14.37
C TYR A 296 15.77 11.43 13.24
N TYR A 297 16.40 10.98 12.16
CA TYR A 297 15.68 10.35 11.04
C TYR A 297 15.09 8.99 11.42
N ALA A 298 15.82 8.16 12.18
CA ALA A 298 15.31 6.89 12.68
C ALA A 298 14.07 7.07 13.57
N ASP A 299 14.13 8.01 14.52
CA ASP A 299 13.00 8.35 15.39
C ASP A 299 11.82 8.94 14.61
N ALA A 300 12.11 9.73 13.58
CA ALA A 300 11.07 10.30 12.71
C ALA A 300 10.37 9.20 11.90
N ASN A 301 11.10 8.25 11.35
CA ASN A 301 10.54 7.11 10.62
C ASN A 301 9.67 6.24 11.54
N GLN A 302 10.13 5.95 12.77
CA GLN A 302 9.32 5.20 13.74
C GLN A 302 7.99 5.89 14.05
N ARG A 303 7.97 7.22 14.18
CA ARG A 303 6.73 7.99 14.37
C ARG A 303 5.81 7.89 13.16
N VAL A 304 6.35 7.83 11.94
CA VAL A 304 5.58 7.66 10.70
C VAL A 304 4.94 6.27 10.67
N VAL A 305 5.70 5.21 10.95
CA VAL A 305 5.20 3.83 11.06
C VAL A 305 4.03 3.77 12.06
N ASN A 306 4.20 4.32 13.25
CA ASN A 306 3.16 4.31 14.28
C ASN A 306 1.87 5.04 13.83
N ARG A 307 1.98 6.13 13.06
CA ARG A 307 0.82 6.83 12.49
C ARG A 307 0.08 5.99 11.46
N ILE A 308 0.81 5.25 10.63
CA ILE A 308 0.24 4.33 9.65
C ILE A 308 -0.52 3.21 10.36
N LEU A 309 0.09 2.57 11.35
CA LEU A 309 -0.55 1.51 12.15
C LEU A 309 -1.81 2.02 12.87
N CYS A 310 -1.73 3.20 13.49
CA CYS A 310 -2.86 3.85 14.13
C CYS A 310 -4.04 4.08 13.16
N ALA A 311 -3.76 4.55 11.95
CA ALA A 311 -4.80 4.79 10.95
C ALA A 311 -5.45 3.50 10.43
N HIS A 312 -4.73 2.38 10.48
CA HIS A 312 -5.26 1.04 10.19
C HIS A 312 -5.89 0.37 11.42
N ASN A 313 -5.93 1.03 12.58
CA ASN A 313 -6.38 0.49 13.86
C ASN A 313 -5.63 -0.79 14.27
N ILE A 314 -4.37 -0.93 13.89
CA ILE A 314 -3.52 -2.07 14.23
C ILE A 314 -2.84 -1.77 15.58
N PRO A 315 -3.16 -2.52 16.63
CA PRO A 315 -2.71 -2.22 17.99
C PRO A 315 -1.25 -2.60 18.26
N SER A 316 -0.67 -3.50 17.48
CA SER A 316 0.71 -3.95 17.62
C SER A 316 1.38 -4.13 16.25
N ALA A 317 2.62 -3.65 16.14
CA ALA A 317 3.44 -3.82 14.93
C ALA A 317 3.79 -5.31 14.66
N ALA A 318 3.79 -6.13 15.69
CA ALA A 318 4.03 -7.57 15.57
C ALA A 318 2.96 -8.28 14.70
N LEU A 319 1.72 -7.76 14.66
CA LEU A 319 0.65 -8.30 13.80
C LEU A 319 0.94 -8.18 12.29
N ILE A 320 1.82 -7.26 11.91
CA ILE A 320 2.26 -7.10 10.52
C ILE A 320 3.67 -7.64 10.28
N GLY A 321 4.20 -8.45 11.23
CA GLY A 321 5.51 -9.08 11.10
C GLY A 321 6.70 -8.15 11.45
N MET A 322 6.47 -6.99 12.06
CA MET A 322 7.53 -6.12 12.54
C MET A 322 7.93 -6.53 13.96
N PRO A 323 9.22 -6.84 14.21
CA PRO A 323 9.67 -7.18 15.55
C PRO A 323 9.51 -5.97 16.48
N ASP A 324 9.10 -6.23 17.73
CA ASP A 324 9.16 -5.20 18.75
C ASP A 324 10.64 -5.01 19.16
N LEU A 325 11.22 -3.88 18.78
CA LEU A 325 12.65 -3.58 18.97
C LEU A 325 13.09 -3.56 20.45
N ASN A 326 12.13 -3.57 21.37
CA ASN A 326 12.39 -3.48 22.81
C ASN A 326 12.30 -4.84 23.55
N ASN A 327 11.92 -5.93 22.87
CA ASN A 327 11.74 -7.24 23.51
C ASN A 327 12.45 -8.35 22.72
N SER A 328 13.40 -8.98 23.35
CA SER A 328 14.11 -10.14 22.87
C SER A 328 13.36 -11.43 23.22
N GLY A 329 12.52 -11.93 22.31
CA GLY A 329 11.98 -13.29 22.41
C GLY A 329 10.54 -13.45 21.92
N PHE A 330 10.35 -14.32 20.94
CA PHE A 330 9.03 -14.67 20.38
C PHE A 330 8.14 -15.47 21.35
N SER A 331 8.72 -16.18 22.32
CA SER A 331 7.98 -17.13 23.16
C SER A 331 7.17 -16.54 24.32
N SER A 332 7.51 -15.34 24.79
CA SER A 332 6.71 -14.65 25.82
C SER A 332 5.64 -13.72 25.26
N GLU A 333 5.53 -13.63 23.92
CA GLU A 333 4.70 -12.64 23.21
C GLU A 333 3.48 -13.24 22.50
N ALA A 334 3.35 -14.57 22.43
CA ALA A 334 2.22 -15.22 21.77
C ALA A 334 0.88 -14.77 22.37
N ASP A 335 0.77 -14.71 23.69
CA ASP A 335 -0.45 -14.26 24.38
C ASP A 335 -0.75 -12.79 24.08
N LYS A 336 0.28 -11.94 24.04
CA LYS A 336 0.12 -10.51 23.68
C LYS A 336 -0.32 -10.34 22.23
N LEU A 337 0.20 -11.16 21.34
CA LEU A 337 -0.16 -11.15 19.93
C LEU A 337 -1.61 -11.56 19.74
N GLU A 338 -2.05 -12.62 20.43
CA GLU A 338 -3.44 -13.08 20.40
C GLU A 338 -4.39 -12.01 20.96
N VAL A 339 -4.09 -11.42 22.09
CA VAL A 339 -4.89 -10.34 22.67
C VAL A 339 -4.96 -9.13 21.73
N SER A 340 -3.84 -8.76 21.11
CA SER A 340 -3.79 -7.69 20.12
C SER A 340 -4.66 -8.00 18.91
N TYR A 341 -4.62 -9.23 18.41
CA TYR A 341 -5.47 -9.66 17.30
C TYR A 341 -6.95 -9.68 17.68
N GLN A 342 -7.29 -10.18 18.87
CA GLN A 342 -8.67 -10.16 19.37
C GLN A 342 -9.20 -8.72 19.53
N LEU A 343 -8.36 -7.80 20.01
CA LEU A 343 -8.72 -6.38 20.09
C LEU A 343 -8.95 -5.79 18.70
N TYR A 344 -8.06 -6.03 17.74
CA TYR A 344 -8.23 -5.61 16.34
C TYR A 344 -9.57 -6.13 15.76
N ASN A 345 -9.84 -7.42 15.92
CA ASN A 345 -11.07 -8.03 15.42
C ASN A 345 -12.33 -7.40 16.02
N LYS A 346 -12.34 -7.14 17.33
CA LYS A 346 -13.47 -6.50 17.99
C LYS A 346 -13.71 -5.07 17.54
N LEU A 347 -12.64 -4.30 17.28
CA LEU A 347 -12.75 -2.90 16.89
C LEU A 347 -13.00 -2.70 15.39
N THR A 348 -12.38 -3.52 14.54
CA THR A 348 -12.32 -3.27 13.10
C THR A 348 -12.55 -4.51 12.26
N GLY A 349 -11.86 -5.62 12.54
CA GLY A 349 -11.82 -6.81 11.69
C GLY A 349 -13.21 -7.42 11.45
N ASN A 350 -14.03 -7.57 12.49
CA ASN A 350 -15.38 -8.13 12.36
C ASN A 350 -16.29 -7.22 11.51
N ALA A 351 -16.19 -5.90 11.67
CA ALA A 351 -16.98 -4.96 10.86
C ALA A 351 -16.58 -5.05 9.37
N ASN A 352 -15.27 -5.12 9.09
CA ASN A 352 -14.76 -5.28 7.74
C ASN A 352 -15.21 -6.61 7.11
N ARG A 353 -15.12 -7.71 7.86
CA ARG A 353 -15.62 -9.03 7.41
C ARG A 353 -17.09 -9.00 7.10
N MET A 354 -17.91 -8.43 7.98
CA MET A 354 -19.35 -8.31 7.78
C MET A 354 -19.72 -7.48 6.55
N ALA A 355 -18.93 -6.45 6.20
CA ALA A 355 -19.17 -5.64 5.01
C ALA A 355 -19.06 -6.44 3.72
N VAL A 356 -18.14 -7.41 3.65
CA VAL A 356 -17.97 -8.28 2.47
C VAL A 356 -18.95 -9.46 2.50
N ILE A 357 -18.96 -10.23 3.60
CA ILE A 357 -19.72 -11.49 3.69
C ILE A 357 -21.22 -11.26 3.60
N ARG A 358 -21.75 -10.19 4.20
CA ARG A 358 -23.19 -9.89 4.11
C ARG A 358 -23.66 -9.69 2.66
N THR A 359 -22.88 -9.00 1.85
CA THR A 359 -23.21 -8.81 0.42
C THR A 359 -23.20 -10.13 -0.33
N LEU A 360 -22.19 -10.97 -0.08
CA LEU A 360 -22.07 -12.27 -0.74
C LEU A 360 -23.21 -13.22 -0.31
N ASN A 361 -23.61 -13.19 0.96
CA ASN A 361 -24.78 -13.95 1.42
C ASN A 361 -26.08 -13.50 0.75
N GLN A 362 -26.24 -12.20 0.47
CA GLN A 362 -27.37 -11.72 -0.31
C GLN A 362 -27.34 -12.24 -1.77
N MET A 363 -26.14 -12.32 -2.35
CA MET A 363 -25.96 -12.86 -3.70
C MET A 363 -26.17 -14.37 -3.77
N LEU A 364 -25.76 -15.13 -2.74
CA LEU A 364 -26.06 -16.55 -2.64
C LEU A 364 -27.56 -16.83 -2.65
N LYS A 365 -28.36 -15.99 -1.98
CA LYS A 365 -29.82 -16.10 -1.99
C LYS A 365 -30.42 -15.91 -3.38
N MET A 366 -29.77 -15.17 -4.28
CA MET A 366 -30.20 -15.08 -5.69
C MET A 366 -30.12 -16.45 -6.39
N ASN A 367 -29.19 -17.32 -5.98
CA ASN A 367 -29.04 -18.70 -6.46
C ASN A 367 -29.88 -19.71 -5.66
N GLY A 368 -30.79 -19.24 -4.80
CA GLY A 368 -31.62 -20.10 -3.96
C GLY A 368 -30.83 -20.79 -2.82
N VAL A 369 -29.63 -20.29 -2.51
CA VAL A 369 -28.78 -20.83 -1.43
C VAL A 369 -29.10 -20.08 -0.14
N GLU A 370 -29.71 -20.77 0.81
CA GLU A 370 -30.05 -20.22 2.14
C GLU A 370 -28.85 -20.27 3.12
N THR A 371 -27.87 -21.11 2.84
CA THR A 371 -26.69 -21.27 3.68
C THR A 371 -25.80 -20.03 3.59
N GLU A 372 -25.33 -19.54 4.72
CA GLU A 372 -24.41 -18.39 4.77
C GLU A 372 -22.96 -18.83 4.65
N ILE A 373 -22.11 -17.95 4.10
CA ILE A 373 -20.68 -18.13 4.04
C ILE A 373 -20.11 -18.11 5.45
N VAL A 374 -19.48 -19.20 5.85
CA VAL A 374 -18.79 -19.32 7.14
C VAL A 374 -17.29 -19.26 6.92
N MET A 375 -16.65 -18.30 7.56
CA MET A 375 -15.20 -18.14 7.52
C MET A 375 -14.57 -18.86 8.72
N LYS A 376 -13.55 -19.69 8.48
CA LYS A 376 -12.76 -20.31 9.56
C LYS A 376 -11.93 -19.25 10.26
N PRO A 377 -12.00 -19.12 11.61
CA PRO A 377 -11.22 -18.14 12.33
C PRO A 377 -9.73 -18.43 12.23
N LEU A 378 -8.88 -17.39 12.28
CA LEU A 378 -7.45 -17.58 12.54
C LEU A 378 -7.28 -18.12 13.97
N ASN A 379 -6.58 -19.22 14.10
CA ASN A 379 -6.30 -19.87 15.39
C ASN A 379 -4.80 -19.75 15.70
N PHE A 380 -4.46 -19.06 16.79
CA PHE A 380 -3.08 -18.88 17.24
C PHE A 380 -2.59 -20.02 18.15
N ASN A 381 -3.52 -20.86 18.65
CA ASN A 381 -3.18 -21.96 19.54
C ASN A 381 -2.39 -23.08 18.85
N ASP A 382 -2.47 -23.18 17.54
CA ASP A 382 -1.70 -24.19 16.77
C ASP A 382 -0.19 -23.96 16.90
N PHE A 383 0.23 -22.67 16.96
CA PHE A 383 1.65 -22.33 17.17
C PHE A 383 2.16 -22.72 18.58
N GLN A 384 1.30 -22.63 19.61
CA GLN A 384 1.67 -23.04 20.97
C GLN A 384 1.77 -24.57 21.09
N ASN A 385 0.91 -25.30 20.41
CA ASN A 385 0.93 -26.76 20.42
C ASN A 385 2.18 -27.30 19.73
N ASP A 386 2.57 -26.74 18.59
CA ASP A 386 3.78 -27.14 17.85
C ASP A 386 5.07 -26.80 18.63
N ALA A 387 5.10 -25.65 19.33
CA ALA A 387 6.23 -25.27 20.18
C ALA A 387 6.35 -26.19 21.38
N ASN A 388 5.23 -26.48 22.06
CA ASN A 388 5.19 -27.41 23.21
C ASN A 388 5.53 -28.86 22.82
N VAL A 389 5.20 -29.29 21.61
CA VAL A 389 5.59 -30.63 21.09
C VAL A 389 7.08 -30.68 20.83
N LYS A 390 7.69 -29.60 20.28
CA LYS A 390 9.15 -29.54 20.06
C LYS A 390 9.92 -29.49 21.37
N GLU A 391 9.48 -28.68 22.36
CA GLU A 391 10.12 -28.65 23.69
C GLU A 391 10.02 -30.01 24.40
N ARG A 392 8.89 -30.74 24.27
CA ARG A 392 8.76 -32.10 24.85
C ARG A 392 9.64 -33.11 24.12
N THR A 393 9.79 -33.01 22.79
CA THR A 393 10.68 -33.92 22.04
C THR A 393 12.15 -33.67 22.36
N GLU A 394 12.56 -32.38 22.48
CA GLU A 394 13.93 -32.04 22.87
C GLU A 394 14.25 -32.44 24.32
N SER A 395 13.31 -32.26 25.26
CA SER A 395 13.48 -32.68 26.64
C SER A 395 13.53 -34.21 26.77
N THR A 396 12.76 -34.96 25.98
CA THR A 396 12.78 -36.43 25.99
C THR A 396 14.07 -37.00 25.38
N GLU A 397 14.61 -36.35 24.33
CA GLU A 397 15.90 -36.73 23.76
C GLU A 397 17.11 -36.43 24.68
N VAL A 398 17.00 -35.36 25.50
CA VAL A 398 18.03 -35.03 26.51
C VAL A 398 17.98 -36.04 27.66
N ASP A 399 16.79 -36.39 28.17
CA ASP A 399 16.61 -37.37 29.25
C ASP A 399 17.01 -38.79 28.80
N GLU A 400 16.77 -39.19 27.55
CA GLU A 400 17.24 -40.47 27.01
C GLU A 400 18.78 -40.53 26.87
N LYS A 401 19.44 -39.42 26.49
CA LYS A 401 20.91 -39.37 26.41
C LYS A 401 21.58 -39.37 27.78
N GLU A 402 21.00 -38.66 28.79
CA GLU A 402 21.53 -38.72 30.15
C GLU A 402 21.34 -40.10 30.80
N THR A 403 20.26 -40.84 30.52
CA THR A 403 20.06 -42.20 31.01
C THR A 403 21.00 -43.24 30.34
N ASP A 404 21.34 -43.05 29.05
CA ASP A 404 22.31 -43.93 28.38
C ASP A 404 23.76 -43.68 28.83
N GLU A 405 24.16 -42.41 29.10
CA GLU A 405 25.50 -42.14 29.64
C GLU A 405 25.68 -42.66 31.07
N ASN A 406 24.67 -42.57 31.96
CA ASN A 406 24.74 -43.13 33.30
C ASN A 406 24.75 -44.66 33.31
N ASN A 407 24.13 -45.36 32.36
CA ASN A 407 24.20 -46.82 32.24
C ASN A 407 25.54 -47.35 31.69
N VAL A 408 26.32 -46.52 31.00
CA VAL A 408 27.65 -46.91 30.52
C VAL A 408 28.72 -46.75 31.58
N GLU A 409 28.57 -45.79 32.54
CA GLU A 409 29.50 -45.62 33.63
C GLU A 409 29.37 -46.72 34.72
N GLU A 410 28.17 -47.32 34.96
CA GLU A 410 27.98 -48.42 35.92
C GLU A 410 28.54 -49.76 35.40
N GLN A 411 28.77 -49.94 34.09
CA GLN A 411 29.35 -51.20 33.55
C GLN A 411 30.88 -51.22 33.47
N VAL A 412 31.57 -50.15 33.84
CA VAL A 412 33.04 -50.04 33.81
C VAL A 412 33.67 -50.20 35.19
N THR A 413 32.87 -50.39 36.28
CA THR A 413 33.34 -50.50 37.67
C THR A 413 33.06 -51.86 38.32
N GLU A 414 32.78 -52.94 37.57
CA GLU A 414 32.82 -54.31 38.07
C GLU A 414 34.01 -55.11 37.51
#